data_3b1923f5fafc765764148afd8d7ded67
#
_entry.id   3b1923f5fafc765764148afd8d7ded67
#
_cell.length_a   1.000
_cell.length_b   1.000
_cell.length_c   1.000
_cell.angle_alpha   90.00
_cell.angle_beta   90.00
_cell.angle_gamma   90.00
#
_symmetry.space_group_name_H-M   'P 1'
#
loop_
_entity.id
_entity.type
_entity.pdbx_description
1 polymer ?
#
loop_
_entity_poly.entity_id
_entity_poly.type
_entity_poly.pdbx_seq_one_letter_code
_entity_poly.pdbx_strand_id
1 'polypeptide(L)'
;AGHSFYPGKNLGAFGDAGAVTCNDDALADMIRSLGNYGSSRKYVFDHVGRNSRIDEIQAAVLDVKLRYLDEDNEKRRKVAFEYINKVNNPLIEMPSEDFHTNSVFHIFPVLCSRRDELQQYLSGRGIQTMIHYPIPPHMQKCYYGHDVLQVPSDGLPITERIHNEELSLPCSQVTTDEEVASIISALNTFK
;
A
#
# COMPACT_ATOMS: atom_id res chain seq x y z
N ALA A 1 13.08 10.08 -1.35
CA ALA A 1 11.94 9.18 -1.10
C ALA A 1 12.38 7.73 -1.28
N GLY A 2 11.81 6.80 -0.50
CA GLY A 2 11.93 5.36 -0.70
C GLY A 2 10.73 4.83 -1.50
N HIS A 3 10.99 4.01 -2.49
CA HIS A 3 9.96 3.42 -3.35
C HIS A 3 9.97 1.90 -3.20
N SER A 4 8.81 1.29 -3.07
CA SER A 4 8.63 -0.15 -3.09
C SER A 4 8.09 -0.58 -4.46
N PHE A 5 8.72 -1.58 -5.04
CA PHE A 5 8.26 -2.26 -6.25
C PHE A 5 7.85 -3.71 -5.96
N TYR A 6 7.44 -4.00 -4.72
CA TYR A 6 6.84 -5.29 -4.38
C TYR A 6 5.73 -5.65 -5.38
N PRO A 7 5.54 -6.93 -5.75
CA PRO A 7 4.63 -7.33 -6.83
C PRO A 7 3.20 -6.77 -6.77
N GLY A 8 2.67 -6.54 -5.58
CA GLY A 8 1.35 -5.95 -5.38
C GLY A 8 1.26 -4.42 -5.57
N LYS A 9 2.38 -3.72 -5.81
CA LYS A 9 2.37 -2.27 -6.03
C LYS A 9 1.85 -1.92 -7.43
N ASN A 10 1.34 -0.69 -7.61
CA ASN A 10 0.91 -0.21 -8.93
C ASN A 10 2.02 -0.39 -9.98
N LEU A 11 3.25 -0.04 -9.60
CA LEU A 11 4.45 -0.42 -10.34
C LEU A 11 5.16 -1.53 -9.57
N GLY A 12 4.77 -2.78 -9.80
CA GLY A 12 5.31 -3.97 -9.13
C GLY A 12 6.23 -4.77 -10.03
N ALA A 13 7.38 -5.21 -9.51
CA ALA A 13 8.26 -6.20 -10.12
C ALA A 13 7.67 -7.62 -9.99
N PHE A 14 8.38 -8.66 -10.44
CA PHE A 14 7.98 -10.06 -10.22
C PHE A 14 8.52 -10.65 -8.91
N GLY A 15 9.24 -9.84 -8.13
CA GLY A 15 9.78 -10.18 -6.82
C GLY A 15 10.10 -8.92 -6.04
N ASP A 16 10.87 -9.05 -4.94
CA ASP A 16 11.26 -7.91 -4.14
C ASP A 16 12.13 -6.94 -4.92
N ALA A 17 11.74 -5.69 -4.94
CA ALA A 17 12.49 -4.61 -5.56
C ALA A 17 12.10 -3.27 -4.92
N GLY A 18 12.98 -2.29 -5.04
CA GLY A 18 12.77 -0.93 -4.57
C GLY A 18 13.79 0.04 -5.13
N ALA A 19 13.55 1.31 -4.92
CA ALA A 19 14.49 2.38 -5.28
C ALA A 19 14.46 3.51 -4.26
N VAL A 20 15.50 4.33 -4.29
CA VAL A 20 15.54 5.60 -3.57
C VAL A 20 15.75 6.72 -4.58
N THR A 21 14.98 7.79 -4.44
CA THR A 21 15.17 9.04 -5.17
C THR A 21 15.50 10.16 -4.21
N CYS A 22 16.50 10.97 -4.53
CA CYS A 22 16.88 12.15 -3.75
C CYS A 22 17.53 13.21 -4.68
N ASN A 23 17.63 14.44 -4.17
CA ASN A 23 18.33 15.56 -4.82
C ASN A 23 19.68 15.85 -4.15
N ASP A 24 20.20 14.93 -3.38
CA ASP A 24 21.46 15.00 -2.66
C ASP A 24 22.42 13.93 -3.19
N ASP A 25 23.45 14.35 -3.91
CA ASP A 25 24.41 13.46 -4.54
C ASP A 25 25.22 12.67 -3.51
N ALA A 26 25.59 13.28 -2.38
CA ALA A 26 26.34 12.60 -1.32
C ALA A 26 25.49 11.51 -0.66
N LEU A 27 24.20 11.77 -0.45
CA LEU A 27 23.25 10.76 0.04
C LEU A 27 23.07 9.64 -1.00
N ALA A 28 22.97 9.96 -2.28
CA ALA A 28 22.82 8.97 -3.35
C ALA A 28 24.03 8.04 -3.42
N ASP A 29 25.24 8.60 -3.33
CA ASP A 29 26.49 7.83 -3.33
C ASP A 29 26.64 6.95 -2.10
N MET A 30 26.26 7.46 -0.92
CA MET A 30 26.22 6.68 0.30
C MET A 30 25.26 5.48 0.18
N ILE A 31 24.05 5.69 -0.34
CA ILE A 31 23.05 4.63 -0.51
C ILE A 31 23.55 3.57 -1.50
N ARG A 32 24.16 3.98 -2.62
CA ARG A 32 24.78 3.05 -3.58
C ARG A 32 25.88 2.22 -2.94
N SER A 33 26.75 2.87 -2.15
CA SER A 33 27.80 2.19 -1.41
C SER A 33 27.22 1.18 -0.43
N LEU A 34 26.28 1.58 0.42
CA LEU A 34 25.66 0.71 1.43
C LEU A 34 24.92 -0.48 0.80
N GLY A 35 24.25 -0.28 -0.33
CA GLY A 35 23.59 -1.35 -1.10
C GLY A 35 24.57 -2.32 -1.78
N ASN A 36 25.85 -1.96 -1.88
CA ASN A 36 26.90 -2.76 -2.46
C ASN A 36 28.02 -3.08 -1.44
N TYR A 37 27.66 -3.67 -0.31
CA TYR A 37 28.54 -4.07 0.77
C TYR A 37 29.32 -2.91 1.45
N GLY A 38 28.95 -1.65 1.23
CA GLY A 38 29.69 -0.48 1.70
C GLY A 38 30.90 -0.14 0.83
N SER A 39 30.91 -0.59 -0.42
CA SER A 39 32.07 -0.46 -1.33
C SER A 39 32.07 0.91 -2.00
N SER A 40 33.20 1.60 -1.93
CA SER A 40 33.53 2.81 -2.72
C SER A 40 34.13 2.49 -4.08
N ARG A 41 34.87 1.39 -4.17
CA ARG A 41 35.46 0.84 -5.39
C ARG A 41 35.68 -0.65 -5.21
N LYS A 42 35.90 -1.38 -6.29
CA LYS A 42 36.08 -2.84 -6.28
C LYS A 42 37.05 -3.28 -5.19
N TYR A 43 36.58 -4.12 -4.25
CA TYR A 43 37.33 -4.67 -3.12
C TYR A 43 37.78 -3.66 -2.05
N VAL A 44 37.26 -2.41 -2.06
CA VAL A 44 37.51 -1.43 -0.99
C VAL A 44 36.16 -1.08 -0.36
N PHE A 45 36.07 -1.32 0.94
CA PHE A 45 34.82 -1.18 1.71
C PHE A 45 35.02 -0.12 2.80
N ASP A 46 34.44 1.05 2.60
CA ASP A 46 34.56 2.18 3.55
C ASP A 46 33.45 2.16 4.62
N HIS A 47 32.40 1.40 4.36
CA HIS A 47 31.22 1.31 5.24
C HIS A 47 30.78 -0.15 5.43
N VAL A 48 30.07 -0.42 6.52
CA VAL A 48 29.38 -1.69 6.72
C VAL A 48 28.05 -1.64 5.94
N GLY A 49 27.99 -2.35 4.81
CA GLY A 49 26.84 -2.39 3.94
C GLY A 49 26.30 -3.80 3.71
N ARG A 50 25.29 -3.91 2.87
CA ARG A 50 24.60 -5.15 2.51
C ARG A 50 24.65 -5.37 1.00
N ASN A 51 24.36 -6.59 0.56
CA ASN A 51 23.93 -6.80 -0.82
C ASN A 51 22.45 -6.43 -0.93
N SER A 52 22.18 -5.24 -1.46
CA SER A 52 20.81 -4.72 -1.64
C SER A 52 20.73 -4.03 -3.01
N ARG A 53 20.89 -4.83 -4.05
CA ARG A 53 20.86 -4.42 -5.46
C ARG A 53 19.64 -5.03 -6.10
N ILE A 54 18.99 -4.28 -7.01
CA ILE A 54 17.93 -4.85 -7.84
C ILE A 54 18.55 -5.84 -8.84
N ASP A 55 17.87 -6.96 -9.07
CA ASP A 55 18.22 -7.88 -10.15
C ASP A 55 17.79 -7.31 -11.51
N GLU A 56 18.64 -7.48 -12.54
CA GLU A 56 18.37 -6.93 -13.88
C GLU A 56 17.06 -7.42 -14.48
N ILE A 57 16.63 -8.64 -14.17
CA ILE A 57 15.32 -9.17 -14.60
C ILE A 57 14.19 -8.33 -14.03
N GLN A 58 14.26 -7.98 -12.75
CA GLN A 58 13.25 -7.14 -12.10
C GLN A 58 13.27 -5.72 -12.69
N ALA A 59 14.44 -5.17 -12.94
CA ALA A 59 14.59 -3.86 -13.59
C ALA A 59 13.99 -3.85 -15.00
N ALA A 60 14.22 -4.90 -15.79
CA ALA A 60 13.64 -5.04 -17.13
C ALA A 60 12.11 -5.12 -17.11
N VAL A 61 11.53 -5.86 -16.15
CA VAL A 61 10.07 -5.91 -15.95
C VAL A 61 9.51 -4.53 -15.60
N LEU A 62 10.19 -3.80 -14.70
CA LEU A 62 9.77 -2.46 -14.29
C LEU A 62 9.87 -1.46 -15.44
N ASP A 63 10.91 -1.52 -16.28
CA ASP A 63 11.04 -0.65 -17.47
C ASP A 63 9.87 -0.81 -18.43
N VAL A 64 9.40 -2.04 -18.64
CA VAL A 64 8.21 -2.30 -19.47
C VAL A 64 6.95 -1.75 -18.79
N LYS A 65 6.71 -2.08 -17.53
CA LYS A 65 5.49 -1.71 -16.80
C LYS A 65 5.38 -0.20 -16.55
N LEU A 66 6.50 0.49 -16.38
CA LEU A 66 6.53 1.94 -16.17
C LEU A 66 5.86 2.72 -17.31
N ARG A 67 5.93 2.19 -18.54
CA ARG A 67 5.33 2.83 -19.74
C ARG A 67 3.80 2.82 -19.71
N TYR A 68 3.19 1.93 -18.92
CA TYR A 68 1.74 1.78 -18.78
C TYR A 68 1.21 2.29 -17.42
N LEU A 69 2.10 2.78 -16.54
CA LEU A 69 1.74 3.12 -15.16
C LEU A 69 0.65 4.17 -15.07
N ASP A 70 0.70 5.21 -15.90
CA ASP A 70 -0.28 6.29 -15.88
C ASP A 70 -1.66 5.79 -16.32
N GLU A 71 -1.72 4.96 -17.37
CA GLU A 71 -2.96 4.33 -17.83
C GLU A 71 -3.55 3.40 -16.78
N ASP A 72 -2.72 2.59 -16.13
CA ASP A 72 -3.14 1.67 -15.07
C ASP A 72 -3.63 2.42 -13.82
N ASN A 73 -3.01 3.54 -13.49
CA ASN A 73 -3.47 4.42 -12.41
C ASN A 73 -4.82 5.06 -12.73
N GLU A 74 -5.07 5.46 -13.99
CA GLU A 74 -6.38 5.99 -14.40
C GLU A 74 -7.49 4.93 -14.30
N LYS A 75 -7.21 3.68 -14.68
CA LYS A 75 -8.16 2.57 -14.49
C LYS A 75 -8.50 2.36 -13.01
N ARG A 76 -7.50 2.41 -12.11
CA ARG A 76 -7.73 2.34 -10.67
C ARG A 76 -8.57 3.52 -10.15
N ARG A 77 -8.28 4.74 -10.62
CA ARG A 77 -9.10 5.92 -10.28
C ARG A 77 -10.54 5.77 -10.72
N LYS A 78 -10.79 5.25 -11.93
CA LYS A 78 -12.16 4.97 -12.41
C LYS A 78 -12.89 4.05 -11.44
N VAL A 79 -12.30 2.93 -11.04
CA VAL A 79 -12.89 2.00 -10.07
C VAL A 79 -13.17 2.69 -8.74
N ALA A 80 -12.21 3.44 -8.22
CA ALA A 80 -12.34 4.17 -6.96
C ALA A 80 -13.48 5.19 -6.99
N PHE A 81 -13.60 5.96 -8.07
CA PHE A 81 -14.66 6.95 -8.24
C PHE A 81 -16.06 6.32 -8.35
N GLU A 82 -16.17 5.13 -8.94
CA GLU A 82 -17.42 4.38 -8.93
C GLU A 82 -17.86 4.03 -7.50
N TYR A 83 -16.93 3.56 -6.66
CA TYR A 83 -17.22 3.29 -5.25
C TYR A 83 -17.63 4.55 -4.50
N ILE A 84 -16.83 5.61 -4.61
CA ILE A 84 -17.07 6.89 -3.92
C ILE A 84 -18.44 7.47 -4.25
N ASN A 85 -18.82 7.42 -5.54
CA ASN A 85 -20.05 8.05 -6.01
C ASN A 85 -21.30 7.19 -5.78
N LYS A 86 -21.17 5.87 -5.68
CA LYS A 86 -22.32 4.95 -5.71
C LYS A 86 -22.52 4.15 -4.42
N VAL A 87 -21.52 4.07 -3.55
CA VAL A 87 -21.71 3.48 -2.22
C VAL A 87 -22.41 4.50 -1.33
N ASN A 88 -23.60 4.14 -0.86
CA ASN A 88 -24.44 4.98 0.00
C ASN A 88 -24.97 4.14 1.18
N ASN A 89 -24.04 3.64 2.00
CA ASN A 89 -24.36 2.90 3.21
C ASN A 89 -23.78 3.64 4.42
N PRO A 90 -24.61 4.09 5.37
CA PRO A 90 -24.14 4.87 6.53
C PRO A 90 -23.23 4.09 7.49
N LEU A 91 -23.16 2.77 7.37
CA LEU A 91 -22.24 1.93 8.15
C LEU A 91 -20.81 1.92 7.60
N ILE A 92 -20.61 2.47 6.40
CA ILE A 92 -19.33 2.44 5.67
C ILE A 92 -18.84 3.87 5.45
N GLU A 93 -17.76 4.23 6.12
CA GLU A 93 -17.08 5.51 5.94
C GLU A 93 -16.13 5.42 4.73
N MET A 94 -16.40 6.23 3.72
CA MET A 94 -15.58 6.31 2.51
C MET A 94 -14.36 7.23 2.74
N PRO A 95 -13.27 7.08 1.96
CA PRO A 95 -12.14 7.99 2.02
C PRO A 95 -12.55 9.45 1.82
N SER A 96 -11.85 10.39 2.45
CA SER A 96 -12.13 11.83 2.35
C SER A 96 -11.91 12.38 0.94
N GLU A 97 -12.53 13.51 0.62
CA GLU A 97 -12.46 14.17 -0.69
C GLU A 97 -11.01 14.57 -1.07
N ASP A 98 -10.20 15.01 -0.12
CA ASP A 98 -8.78 15.32 -0.33
C ASP A 98 -7.96 14.10 -0.74
N PHE A 99 -8.32 12.92 -0.26
CA PHE A 99 -7.69 11.67 -0.64
C PHE A 99 -7.98 11.30 -2.10
N HIS A 100 -9.15 11.68 -2.62
CA HIS A 100 -9.59 11.34 -3.97
C HIS A 100 -8.75 12.02 -5.05
N THR A 101 -8.40 13.29 -4.86
CA THR A 101 -7.78 14.11 -5.90
C THR A 101 -6.32 13.75 -6.19
N ASN A 102 -5.61 13.20 -5.19
CA ASN A 102 -4.16 12.96 -5.27
C ASN A 102 -3.77 11.48 -5.18
N SER A 103 -4.73 10.57 -4.96
CA SER A 103 -4.45 9.16 -4.80
C SER A 103 -4.34 8.43 -6.14
N VAL A 104 -3.45 7.44 -6.18
CA VAL A 104 -3.35 6.43 -7.26
C VAL A 104 -4.00 5.10 -6.85
N PHE A 105 -4.70 5.09 -5.72
CA PHE A 105 -5.45 3.95 -5.18
C PHE A 105 -4.69 2.62 -5.26
N HIS A 106 -3.49 2.60 -4.72
CA HIS A 106 -2.75 1.35 -4.52
C HIS A 106 -3.61 0.34 -3.77
N ILE A 107 -4.28 0.80 -2.72
CA ILE A 107 -5.41 0.16 -2.03
C ILE A 107 -6.59 1.12 -2.00
N PHE A 108 -7.81 0.59 -1.86
CA PHE A 108 -9.02 1.38 -1.64
C PHE A 108 -9.59 1.05 -0.25
N PRO A 109 -9.20 1.79 0.80
CA PRO A 109 -9.64 1.55 2.16
C PRO A 109 -11.04 2.15 2.40
N VAL A 110 -11.86 1.44 3.15
CA VAL A 110 -13.08 1.96 3.78
C VAL A 110 -12.99 1.71 5.28
N LEU A 111 -13.74 2.46 6.10
CA LEU A 111 -13.84 2.20 7.52
C LEU A 111 -15.25 1.71 7.86
N CYS A 112 -15.32 0.69 8.71
CA CYS A 112 -16.57 0.15 9.23
C CYS A 112 -16.36 -0.33 10.67
N SER A 113 -17.12 0.18 11.62
CA SER A 113 -17.03 -0.27 13.03
C SER A 113 -17.38 -1.75 13.21
N ARG A 114 -18.05 -2.35 12.22
CA ARG A 114 -18.35 -3.78 12.13
C ARG A 114 -17.51 -4.46 11.03
N ARG A 115 -16.23 -4.09 10.93
CA ARG A 115 -15.31 -4.50 9.87
C ARG A 115 -15.28 -6.01 9.64
N ASP A 116 -15.21 -6.81 10.68
CA ASP A 116 -15.09 -8.27 10.57
C ASP A 116 -16.39 -8.90 10.06
N GLU A 117 -17.55 -8.35 10.45
CA GLU A 117 -18.85 -8.76 9.91
C GLU A 117 -18.98 -8.38 8.43
N LEU A 118 -18.55 -7.18 8.06
CA LEU A 118 -18.51 -6.73 6.67
C LEU A 118 -17.61 -7.63 5.83
N GLN A 119 -16.42 -7.95 6.32
CA GLN A 119 -15.49 -8.84 5.64
C GLN A 119 -16.10 -10.22 5.39
N GLN A 120 -16.71 -10.82 6.43
CA GLN A 120 -17.38 -12.11 6.30
C GLN A 120 -18.57 -12.07 5.33
N TYR A 121 -19.36 -10.99 5.39
CA TYR A 121 -20.49 -10.77 4.50
C TYR A 121 -20.08 -10.68 3.03
N LEU A 122 -19.01 -9.94 2.72
CA LEU A 122 -18.45 -9.81 1.38
C LEU A 122 -17.83 -11.13 0.90
N SER A 123 -17.09 -11.81 1.77
CA SER A 123 -16.52 -13.13 1.48
C SER A 123 -17.59 -14.16 1.10
N GLY A 124 -18.75 -14.17 1.80
CA GLY A 124 -19.89 -15.02 1.48
C GLY A 124 -20.52 -14.73 0.10
N ARG A 125 -20.14 -13.64 -0.54
CA ARG A 125 -20.56 -13.23 -1.90
C ARG A 125 -19.44 -13.37 -2.94
N GLY A 126 -18.31 -14.00 -2.55
CA GLY A 126 -17.16 -14.17 -3.42
C GLY A 126 -16.30 -12.90 -3.60
N ILE A 127 -16.55 -11.85 -2.80
CA ILE A 127 -15.78 -10.61 -2.82
C ILE A 127 -14.66 -10.72 -1.79
N GLN A 128 -13.42 -10.83 -2.27
CA GLN A 128 -12.22 -10.89 -1.42
C GLN A 128 -11.79 -9.50 -1.00
N THR A 129 -11.52 -9.34 0.29
CA THR A 129 -11.04 -8.08 0.89
C THR A 129 -9.81 -8.34 1.75
N MET A 130 -9.04 -7.30 2.04
CA MET A 130 -7.85 -7.37 2.88
C MET A 130 -7.89 -6.32 3.98
N ILE A 131 -7.18 -6.57 5.07
CA ILE A 131 -6.99 -5.61 6.16
C ILE A 131 -5.56 -5.09 6.11
N HIS A 132 -5.38 -3.77 5.97
CA HIS A 132 -4.08 -3.11 5.90
C HIS A 132 -3.90 -2.07 7.03
N TYR A 133 -3.53 -2.51 8.27
CA TYR A 133 -3.12 -3.86 8.71
C TYR A 133 -3.81 -4.19 10.03
N PRO A 134 -3.89 -5.46 10.49
CA PRO A 134 -4.69 -5.82 11.67
C PRO A 134 -4.12 -5.34 13.00
N ILE A 135 -2.82 -5.05 13.07
CA ILE A 135 -2.14 -4.60 14.30
C ILE A 135 -1.33 -3.35 13.96
N PRO A 136 -1.57 -2.22 14.64
CA PRO A 136 -0.80 -1.01 14.43
C PRO A 136 0.68 -1.19 14.82
N PRO A 137 1.62 -0.47 14.16
CA PRO A 137 3.05 -0.67 14.36
C PRO A 137 3.50 -0.57 15.83
N HIS A 138 2.97 0.38 16.58
CA HIS A 138 3.34 0.59 17.99
C HIS A 138 2.84 -0.53 18.93
N MET A 139 1.90 -1.36 18.48
CA MET A 139 1.37 -2.52 19.22
C MET A 139 1.99 -3.85 18.77
N GLN A 140 2.97 -3.84 17.88
CA GLN A 140 3.66 -5.03 17.42
C GLN A 140 4.59 -5.57 18.51
N LYS A 141 4.52 -6.87 18.76
CA LYS A 141 5.31 -7.54 19.82
C LYS A 141 6.82 -7.36 19.65
N CYS A 142 7.30 -7.20 18.42
CA CYS A 142 8.72 -6.99 18.14
C CYS A 142 9.29 -5.68 18.71
N TYR A 143 8.43 -4.75 19.12
CA TYR A 143 8.84 -3.47 19.70
C TYR A 143 8.66 -3.41 21.22
N TYR A 144 8.12 -4.47 21.86
CA TYR A 144 7.93 -4.48 23.30
C TYR A 144 9.28 -4.46 24.03
N GLY A 145 9.43 -3.46 24.93
CA GLY A 145 10.66 -3.26 25.69
C GLY A 145 11.82 -2.64 24.90
N HIS A 146 11.56 -2.11 23.71
CA HIS A 146 12.53 -1.37 22.93
C HIS A 146 12.23 0.13 22.97
N ASP A 147 13.26 0.96 23.23
CA ASP A 147 13.16 2.43 23.23
C ASP A 147 13.07 3.05 21.84
N VAL A 148 12.90 2.24 20.79
CA VAL A 148 12.84 2.69 19.39
C VAL A 148 11.53 3.38 19.04
N LEU A 149 10.46 3.15 19.79
CA LEU A 149 9.17 3.79 19.60
C LEU A 149 8.82 4.67 20.80
N GLN A 150 8.64 5.95 20.54
CA GLN A 150 8.07 6.90 21.50
C GLN A 150 6.57 7.04 21.19
N VAL A 151 5.74 6.45 22.04
CA VAL A 151 4.29 6.55 21.93
C VAL A 151 3.81 7.54 23.00
N PRO A 152 2.92 8.49 22.68
CA PRO A 152 2.30 9.38 23.67
C PRO A 152 1.63 8.58 24.81
N SER A 153 1.54 9.17 25.99
CA SER A 153 0.94 8.51 27.17
C SER A 153 -0.55 8.16 26.99
N ASP A 154 -1.24 8.90 26.12
CA ASP A 154 -2.64 8.72 25.73
C ASP A 154 -2.83 7.82 24.50
N GLY A 155 -1.74 7.17 24.02
CA GLY A 155 -1.76 6.26 22.89
C GLY A 155 -1.86 6.96 21.54
N LEU A 156 -2.29 6.22 20.54
CA LEU A 156 -2.53 6.69 19.16
C LEU A 156 -3.98 6.35 18.74
N PRO A 157 -5.00 6.97 19.34
CA PRO A 157 -6.39 6.53 19.21
C PRO A 157 -6.92 6.57 17.76
N ILE A 158 -6.48 7.53 16.94
CA ILE A 158 -6.87 7.58 15.52
C ILE A 158 -6.25 6.40 14.75
N THR A 159 -4.96 6.12 14.97
CA THR A 159 -4.28 4.97 14.35
C THR A 159 -4.93 3.67 14.76
N GLU A 160 -5.21 3.51 16.05
CA GLU A 160 -5.83 2.30 16.61
C GLU A 160 -7.24 2.10 16.06
N ARG A 161 -8.05 3.17 15.97
CA ARG A 161 -9.37 3.14 15.32
C ARG A 161 -9.27 2.68 13.87
N ILE A 162 -8.38 3.29 13.08
CA ILE A 162 -8.22 2.94 11.66
C ILE A 162 -7.85 1.46 11.50
N HIS A 163 -6.91 0.95 12.30
CA HIS A 163 -6.52 -0.46 12.23
C HIS A 163 -7.67 -1.43 12.63
N ASN A 164 -8.57 -0.98 13.50
CA ASN A 164 -9.72 -1.79 13.91
C ASN A 164 -10.86 -1.77 12.87
N GLU A 165 -11.02 -0.68 12.13
CA GLU A 165 -12.17 -0.44 11.25
C GLU A 165 -11.85 -0.56 9.75
N GLU A 166 -10.57 -0.51 9.36
CA GLU A 166 -10.14 -0.52 7.96
C GLU A 166 -10.42 -1.85 7.28
N LEU A 167 -10.98 -1.77 6.07
CA LEU A 167 -11.14 -2.87 5.13
C LEU A 167 -10.83 -2.39 3.71
N SER A 168 -9.85 -3.00 3.07
CA SER A 168 -9.49 -2.67 1.70
C SER A 168 -10.34 -3.47 0.70
N LEU A 169 -11.05 -2.74 -0.15
CA LEU A 169 -11.87 -3.29 -1.24
C LEU A 169 -11.02 -3.62 -2.47
N PRO A 170 -11.48 -4.55 -3.34
CA PRO A 170 -10.83 -4.81 -4.62
C PRO A 170 -10.74 -3.54 -5.46
N CYS A 171 -9.52 -3.14 -5.82
CA CYS A 171 -9.28 -1.97 -6.66
C CYS A 171 -7.99 -2.22 -7.46
N SER A 172 -8.15 -2.54 -8.73
CA SER A 172 -7.02 -2.80 -9.62
C SER A 172 -7.32 -2.32 -11.04
N GLN A 173 -6.28 -2.25 -11.86
CA GLN A 173 -6.41 -1.89 -13.28
C GLN A 173 -7.14 -2.95 -14.13
N VAL A 174 -7.38 -4.13 -13.57
CA VAL A 174 -8.09 -5.23 -14.25
C VAL A 174 -9.48 -5.52 -13.66
N THR A 175 -9.89 -4.77 -12.64
CA THR A 175 -11.24 -4.89 -12.07
C THR A 175 -12.28 -4.45 -13.10
N THR A 176 -13.23 -5.33 -13.42
CA THR A 176 -14.25 -5.07 -14.46
C THR A 176 -15.41 -4.21 -13.93
N ASP A 177 -16.15 -3.59 -14.85
CA ASP A 177 -17.33 -2.78 -14.49
C ASP A 177 -18.42 -3.65 -13.82
N GLU A 178 -18.55 -4.93 -14.17
CA GLU A 178 -19.47 -5.89 -13.54
C GLU A 178 -19.06 -6.24 -12.12
N GLU A 179 -17.77 -6.46 -11.88
CA GLU A 179 -17.23 -6.68 -10.52
C GLU A 179 -17.47 -5.44 -9.65
N VAL A 180 -17.19 -4.25 -10.16
CA VAL A 180 -17.45 -2.98 -9.46
C VAL A 180 -18.93 -2.85 -9.10
N ALA A 181 -19.84 -3.10 -10.04
CA ALA A 181 -21.29 -3.03 -9.78
C ALA A 181 -21.75 -4.04 -8.72
N SER A 182 -21.19 -5.26 -8.75
CA SER A 182 -21.45 -6.31 -7.76
C SER A 182 -21.00 -5.90 -6.35
N ILE A 183 -19.78 -5.34 -6.24
CA ILE A 183 -19.23 -4.86 -4.97
C ILE A 183 -20.08 -3.71 -4.41
N ILE A 184 -20.43 -2.72 -5.24
CA ILE A 184 -21.30 -1.60 -4.83
C ILE A 184 -22.65 -2.10 -4.33
N SER A 185 -23.27 -3.05 -5.04
CA SER A 185 -24.54 -3.65 -4.63
C SER A 185 -24.43 -4.36 -3.28
N ALA A 186 -23.35 -5.12 -3.07
CA ALA A 186 -23.10 -5.81 -1.80
C ALA A 186 -22.89 -4.80 -0.66
N LEU A 187 -22.07 -3.77 -0.86
CA LEU A 187 -21.83 -2.74 0.16
C LEU A 187 -23.13 -2.00 0.54
N ASN A 188 -23.94 -1.63 -0.44
CA ASN A 188 -25.20 -0.90 -0.19
C ASN A 188 -26.29 -1.76 0.48
N THR A 189 -26.16 -3.09 0.44
CA THR A 189 -27.14 -4.02 1.06
C THR A 189 -26.66 -4.63 2.38
N PHE A 190 -25.44 -4.34 2.83
CA PHE A 190 -24.95 -4.71 4.17
C PHE A 190 -25.74 -3.97 5.26
N LYS A 191 -26.17 -4.72 6.32
CA LYS A 191 -27.04 -4.25 7.40
C LYS A 191 -26.45 -4.52 8.76
#